data_824fda119927c79b08237e4eb869cdf5
#
_entry.id   824fda119927c79b08237e4eb869cdf5
#
_cell.length_a   1.000
_cell.length_b   1.000
_cell.length_c   1.000
_cell.angle_alpha   90.00
_cell.angle_beta   90.00
_cell.angle_gamma   90.00
#
_symmetry.space_group_name_H-M   'P 1'
#
loop_
_entity.id
_entity.type
_entity.pdbx_description
1 polymer ?
#
loop_
_entity_poly.entity_id
_entity_poly.type
_entity_poly.pdbx_seq_one_letter_code
_entity_poly.pdbx_strand_id
1 'polypeptide(L)' 'MAWLAVNKYNREYIYEEKPKRCYYGVWSQASLAYDVIELPKGSIKKLIGIELTWNDDAFELKKE' A
#
# COMPACT_ATOMS: atom_id res chain seq x y z
N MET A 1 2.10 -11.60 -5.19
CA MET A 1 3.11 -10.62 -4.80
C MET A 1 2.46 -9.53 -3.98
N ALA A 2 3.23 -8.81 -3.20
CA ALA A 2 2.67 -7.81 -2.30
C ALA A 2 2.76 -6.41 -2.90
N TRP A 3 1.91 -5.54 -2.44
CA TRP A 3 1.84 -4.15 -2.89
C TRP A 3 1.86 -3.23 -1.68
N LEU A 4 2.50 -2.08 -1.82
CA LEU A 4 2.53 -1.05 -0.78
C LEU A 4 1.77 0.17 -1.25
N ALA A 5 1.02 0.79 -0.36
CA ALA A 5 0.30 2.02 -0.68
C ALA A 5 0.06 2.84 0.58
N VAL A 6 -0.07 4.14 0.39
CA VAL A 6 -0.33 5.10 1.47
C VAL A 6 -1.66 5.79 1.19
N ASN A 7 -2.54 5.85 2.17
CA ASN A 7 -3.82 6.53 2.02
C ASN A 7 -3.71 8.04 2.26
N LYS A 8 -4.82 8.77 2.11
CA LYS A 8 -4.78 10.23 2.28
C LYS A 8 -4.50 10.66 3.72
N TYR A 9 -4.64 9.76 4.68
CA TYR A 9 -4.32 10.03 6.09
C TYR A 9 -2.88 9.73 6.42
N ASN A 10 -2.06 9.45 5.41
CA ASN A 10 -0.63 9.18 5.55
C ASN A 10 -0.34 7.88 6.29
N ARG A 11 -1.23 6.92 6.19
CA ARG A 11 -1.07 5.59 6.77
C ARG A 11 -0.58 4.62 5.72
N GLU A 12 0.36 3.77 6.10
CA GLU A 12 1.03 2.83 5.21
C GLU A 12 0.41 1.45 5.35
N TYR A 13 0.20 0.79 4.22
CA TYR A 13 -0.42 -0.54 4.20
C TYR A 13 0.29 -1.46 3.23
N ILE A 14 0.22 -2.76 3.51
CA ILE A 14 0.66 -3.79 2.59
C ILE A 14 -0.56 -4.62 2.17
N TYR A 15 -0.64 -4.92 0.87
CA TYR A 15 -1.75 -5.67 0.26
C TYR A 15 -1.21 -6.87 -0.49
N GLU A 16 -1.96 -7.95 -0.56
CA GLU A 16 -1.59 -9.12 -1.36
C GLU A 16 -1.93 -8.95 -2.83
N GLU A 17 -2.99 -8.19 -3.14
CA GLU A 17 -3.38 -7.87 -4.50
C GLU A 17 -3.13 -6.41 -4.79
N LYS A 18 -3.05 -6.07 -6.07
CA LYS A 18 -2.94 -4.67 -6.48
C LYS A 18 -4.17 -3.89 -5.99
N PRO A 19 -3.98 -2.93 -5.08
CA PRO A 19 -5.11 -2.15 -4.59
C PRO A 19 -5.53 -1.10 -5.60
N LYS A 20 -6.79 -0.70 -5.52
CA LYS A 20 -7.33 0.40 -6.32
C LYS A 20 -7.61 1.58 -5.43
N ARG A 21 -7.35 2.77 -5.96
CA ARG A 21 -7.62 4.01 -5.25
C ARG A 21 -9.12 4.29 -5.22
N CYS A 22 -9.64 4.54 -4.03
CA CYS A 22 -11.03 4.90 -3.84
C CYS A 22 -11.15 6.40 -3.65
N TYR A 23 -12.31 6.95 -4.04
CA TYR A 23 -12.50 8.40 -3.99
C TYR A 23 -12.56 8.97 -2.57
N TYR A 24 -12.80 8.13 -1.55
CA TYR A 24 -12.77 8.64 -0.16
C TYR A 24 -11.37 8.58 0.48
N GLY A 25 -10.36 8.45 -0.32
CA GLY A 25 -9.01 8.60 0.19
C GLY A 25 -8.38 7.34 0.77
N VAL A 26 -8.92 6.19 0.45
CA VAL A 26 -8.37 4.91 0.89
C VAL A 26 -8.12 4.01 -0.32
N TRP A 27 -7.33 2.96 -0.10
CA TRP A 27 -7.08 1.93 -1.11
C TRP A 27 -7.93 0.71 -0.79
N SER A 28 -8.38 0.01 -1.81
CA SER A 28 -9.09 -1.25 -1.63
C SER A 28 -8.58 -2.30 -2.60
N GLN A 29 -8.61 -3.56 -2.19
CA GLN A 29 -8.30 -4.67 -3.08
C GLN A 29 -9.57 -5.41 -3.45
N ALA A 30 -9.55 -6.09 -4.60
CA ALA A 30 -10.75 -6.72 -5.16
C ALA A 30 -11.24 -7.89 -4.34
N SER A 31 -10.33 -8.64 -3.72
CA SER A 31 -10.69 -9.84 -2.96
C SER A 31 -10.69 -9.56 -1.47
N LEU A 32 -11.74 -10.00 -0.79
CA LEU A 32 -11.81 -9.96 0.67
C LEU A 32 -11.13 -11.17 1.31
N ALA A 33 -10.62 -12.09 0.49
CA ALA A 33 -9.96 -13.30 0.99
C ALA A 33 -8.53 -13.02 1.48
N TYR A 34 -7.96 -11.88 1.11
CA TYR A 34 -6.60 -11.53 1.49
C TYR A 34 -6.58 -10.46 2.56
N ASP A 35 -5.62 -10.57 3.46
CA ASP A 35 -5.47 -9.62 4.55
C ASP A 35 -4.84 -8.32 4.06
N VAL A 36 -5.22 -7.23 4.70
CA VAL A 36 -4.59 -5.93 4.55
C VAL A 36 -3.97 -5.60 5.89
N ILE A 37 -2.68 -5.31 5.89
CA ILE A 37 -1.94 -5.07 7.12
C ILE A 37 -1.46 -3.63 7.13
N GLU A 38 -1.77 -2.91 8.21
CA GLU A 38 -1.23 -1.57 8.42
C GLU A 38 0.19 -1.67 8.92
N LEU A 39 1.09 -0.90 8.32
CA LEU A 39 2.50 -0.87 8.69
C LEU A 39 2.80 0.33 9.58
N PRO A 40 3.78 0.22 10.48
CA PRO A 40 4.26 1.37 11.22
C PRO A 40 4.77 2.46 10.27
N LYS A 41 4.63 3.70 10.67
CA LYS A 41 5.08 4.84 9.87
C LYS A 41 6.57 4.74 9.57
N GLY A 42 6.94 4.94 8.31
CA GLY A 42 8.32 4.84 7.85
C GLY A 42 8.71 3.47 7.33
N SER A 43 7.82 2.47 7.43
CA SER A 43 8.12 1.12 6.98
C SER A 43 8.38 1.03 5.49
N ILE A 44 7.59 1.73 4.69
CA ILE A 44 7.73 1.70 3.23
C ILE A 44 9.11 2.22 2.82
N LYS A 45 9.54 3.33 3.39
CA LYS A 45 10.87 3.87 3.08
C LYS A 45 11.98 2.89 3.45
N LYS A 46 11.83 2.16 4.55
CA LYS A 46 12.80 1.15 4.94
C LYS A 46 12.81 -0.03 3.99
N LEU A 47 11.65 -0.39 3.45
CA LEU A 47 11.52 -1.55 2.57
C LEU A 47 12.00 -1.27 1.16
N ILE A 48 11.69 -0.12 0.60
CA ILE A 48 11.96 0.17 -0.81
C ILE A 48 12.84 1.41 -1.03
N GLY A 49 13.24 2.10 0.03
CA GLY A 49 14.17 3.23 -0.06
C GLY A 49 13.54 4.55 -0.46
N ILE A 50 12.25 4.58 -0.77
CA ILE A 50 11.52 5.79 -1.12
C ILE A 50 10.25 5.90 -0.30
N GLU A 51 9.80 7.13 -0.08
CA GLU A 51 8.52 7.38 0.56
C GLU A 51 7.42 7.39 -0.48
N LEU A 52 6.28 6.80 -0.14
CA LEU A 52 5.07 6.90 -0.95
C LEU A 52 4.10 7.86 -0.28
N THR A 53 3.25 8.49 -1.08
CA THR A 53 2.19 9.36 -0.59
C THR A 53 0.87 8.94 -1.22
N TRP A 54 -0.22 9.58 -0.78
CA TRP A 54 -1.53 9.32 -1.39
C TRP A 54 -1.53 9.61 -2.89
N ASN A 55 -0.69 10.53 -3.35
CA ASN A 55 -0.62 10.89 -4.76
C ASN A 55 0.17 9.89 -5.60
N ASP A 56 0.87 8.96 -4.98
CA ASP A 56 1.64 7.94 -5.68
C ASP A 56 0.80 6.69 -5.90
N ASP A 57 1.06 5.99 -7.00
CA ASP A 57 0.43 4.70 -7.24
C ASP A 57 0.98 3.65 -6.27
N ALA A 58 0.22 2.56 -6.11
CA ALA A 58 0.69 1.43 -5.32
C ALA A 58 1.98 0.89 -5.90
N PHE A 59 2.91 0.53 -5.04
CA PHE A 59 4.23 0.01 -5.42
C PHE A 59 4.24 -1.49 -5.27
N GLU A 60 4.57 -2.19 -6.35
CA GLU A 60 4.65 -3.65 -6.32
C GLU A 60 5.97 -4.11 -5.73
N LEU A 61 5.89 -4.95 -4.68
CA LEU A 61 7.07 -5.60 -4.14
C LEU A 61 7.33 -6.85 -4.97
N LYS A 62 8.41 -6.81 -5.73
CA LYS A 62 8.79 -7.95 -6.57
C LYS A 62 9.72 -8.85 -5.79
N LYS A 63 9.46 -10.13 -5.90
CA LYS A 63 10.34 -11.14 -5.33
C LYS A 63 11.45 -11.44 -6.33
N GLU A 64 12.66 -11.32 -5.89
CA GLU A 64 13.82 -11.65 -6.72
C GLU A 64 14.09 -13.15 -6.75
#